data_4a2f4be8ad7bffba3d700752b4a7393e
#
_entry.id   4a2f4be8ad7bffba3d700752b4a7393e
#
_cell.length_a   1.000
_cell.length_b   1.000
_cell.length_c   1.000
_cell.angle_alpha   90.00
_cell.angle_beta   90.00
_cell.angle_gamma   90.00
#
_symmetry.space_group_name_H-M   'P 1'
#
loop_
_entity.id
_entity.type
_entity.pdbx_description
1 polymer ?
#
loop_
_entity_poly.entity_id
_entity_poly.type
_entity_poly.pdbx_seq_one_letter_code
_entity_poly.pdbx_strand_id
1 'polypeptide(L)'
;AFKELEKARIVADMANSYTAYPSYCALQPVRSREEREKFMQQIIPDLLKVVPRVNREEYLDVAVVRDVIGTAMETPGLKEKLQFPERTQELFTAAQYAYKLDSEINTELVGEVREYAGKLKNTDIREVLEVKLHSAGALLKGSPAVDLELLAPDGKTARLSDYKGKVIYVDLWATWCGPCIQESPKFHELAKKYRNDNIVFLAVSTDTEKKSWLSFIEGKETGIPEYNCTDTKNLNEGWQIKYIPRFLLIDENFKIIDAYAPRPSQPEAVELLDKILKK
;
A
#
# COMPACT_ATOMS: atom_id res chain seq x y z
N ALA A 1 24.52 26.55 10.86
CA ALA A 1 23.44 25.68 10.43
C ALA A 1 23.95 24.46 9.66
N PHE A 2 24.58 24.61 8.48
CA PHE A 2 24.98 23.48 7.61
C PHE A 2 25.88 22.44 8.31
N LYS A 3 26.94 22.88 9.05
CA LYS A 3 27.83 21.95 9.78
C LYS A 3 27.09 21.07 10.81
N GLU A 4 26.09 21.61 11.48
CA GLU A 4 25.32 20.86 12.48
C GLU A 4 24.37 19.84 11.82
N LEU A 5 23.73 20.22 10.70
CA LEU A 5 22.95 19.30 9.90
C LEU A 5 23.79 18.13 9.35
N GLU A 6 25.00 18.42 8.83
CA GLU A 6 25.92 17.39 8.35
C GLU A 6 26.40 16.46 9.48
N LYS A 7 26.67 16.98 10.66
CA LYS A 7 27.00 16.13 11.82
C LYS A 7 25.82 15.24 12.19
N ALA A 8 24.60 15.79 12.22
CA ALA A 8 23.39 15.01 12.49
C ALA A 8 23.20 13.91 11.43
N ARG A 9 23.39 14.24 10.15
CA ARG A 9 23.33 13.27 9.04
C ARG A 9 24.32 12.14 9.23
N ILE A 10 25.61 12.43 9.48
CA ILE A 10 26.65 11.41 9.69
C ILE A 10 26.33 10.51 10.87
N VAL A 11 25.89 11.09 12.00
CA VAL A 11 25.52 10.33 13.19
C VAL A 11 24.31 9.43 12.93
N ALA A 12 23.31 9.94 12.18
CA ALA A 12 22.14 9.17 11.79
C ALA A 12 22.48 8.08 10.78
N ASP A 13 23.33 8.33 9.78
CA ASP A 13 23.80 7.32 8.82
C ASP A 13 24.48 6.15 9.53
N MET A 14 25.31 6.43 10.52
CA MET A 14 25.92 5.38 11.35
C MET A 14 24.86 4.56 12.10
N ALA A 15 23.93 5.23 12.77
CA ALA A 15 22.86 4.54 13.51
C ALA A 15 21.96 3.71 12.58
N ASN A 16 21.58 4.28 11.43
CA ASN A 16 20.76 3.59 10.42
C ASN A 16 21.46 2.37 9.85
N SER A 17 22.76 2.43 9.65
CA SER A 17 23.54 1.26 9.21
C SER A 17 23.44 0.09 10.18
N TYR A 18 23.41 0.34 11.48
CA TYR A 18 23.21 -0.71 12.49
C TYR A 18 21.79 -1.26 12.47
N THR A 19 20.78 -0.42 12.39
CA THR A 19 19.36 -0.84 12.41
C THR A 19 18.96 -1.55 11.11
N ALA A 20 19.50 -1.13 9.98
CA ALA A 20 19.26 -1.71 8.66
C ALA A 20 20.09 -2.98 8.39
N TYR A 21 21.19 -3.21 9.13
CA TYR A 21 22.09 -4.33 8.93
C TYR A 21 21.41 -5.70 8.82
N PRO A 22 20.44 -6.07 9.66
CA PRO A 22 19.74 -7.35 9.55
C PRO A 22 19.00 -7.55 8.24
N SER A 23 18.57 -6.45 7.61
CA SER A 23 17.83 -6.46 6.34
C SER A 23 18.78 -6.52 5.13
N TYR A 24 19.94 -5.90 5.22
CA TYR A 24 20.96 -5.91 4.15
C TYR A 24 21.85 -7.17 4.12
N CYS A 25 21.97 -7.89 5.21
CA CYS A 25 22.68 -9.17 5.26
C CYS A 25 21.91 -10.33 4.59
N ALA A 26 20.98 -10.07 3.73
CA ALA A 26 20.15 -11.02 2.98
C ALA A 26 20.90 -11.80 1.88
N LEU A 27 22.25 -11.79 1.85
CA LEU A 27 23.06 -12.77 1.11
C LEU A 27 23.26 -14.08 1.89
N GLN A 28 22.78 -14.16 3.12
CA GLN A 28 22.66 -15.38 3.93
C GLN A 28 21.16 -15.69 4.11
N PRO A 29 20.76 -16.97 4.32
CA PRO A 29 19.37 -17.33 4.50
C PRO A 29 18.73 -16.42 5.56
N VAL A 30 17.57 -15.87 5.21
CA VAL A 30 16.81 -14.86 5.98
C VAL A 30 16.88 -15.19 7.46
N ARG A 31 17.53 -14.31 8.24
CA ARG A 31 17.53 -14.44 9.71
C ARG A 31 16.09 -14.49 10.18
N SER A 32 15.80 -15.44 11.05
CA SER A 32 14.47 -15.57 11.62
C SER A 32 14.03 -14.26 12.29
N ARG A 33 12.73 -14.07 12.49
CA ARG A 33 12.21 -12.92 13.23
C ARG A 33 12.86 -12.81 14.61
N GLU A 34 13.06 -13.95 15.28
CA GLU A 34 13.70 -14.04 16.60
C GLU A 34 15.16 -13.56 16.59
N GLU A 35 15.93 -13.92 15.56
CA GLU A 35 17.33 -13.45 15.43
C GLU A 35 17.40 -11.93 15.19
N ARG A 36 16.46 -11.36 14.44
CA ARG A 36 16.39 -9.91 14.25
C ARG A 36 16.03 -9.18 15.54
N GLU A 37 15.04 -9.70 16.27
CA GLU A 37 14.64 -9.15 17.58
C GLU A 37 15.80 -9.22 18.57
N LYS A 38 16.51 -10.34 18.65
CA LYS A 38 17.70 -10.49 19.49
C LYS A 38 18.82 -9.51 19.12
N PHE A 39 19.08 -9.33 17.84
CA PHE A 39 20.07 -8.35 17.38
C PHE A 39 19.66 -6.93 17.78
N MET A 40 18.40 -6.57 17.57
CA MET A 40 17.90 -5.25 17.98
C MET A 40 18.08 -5.01 19.48
N GLN A 41 17.81 -6.00 20.30
CA GLN A 41 18.04 -5.90 21.75
C GLN A 41 19.51 -5.65 22.11
N GLN A 42 20.44 -6.20 21.36
CA GLN A 42 21.88 -6.00 21.61
C GLN A 42 22.33 -4.56 21.29
N ILE A 43 21.74 -3.90 20.29
CA ILE A 43 22.14 -2.54 19.87
C ILE A 43 21.39 -1.42 20.59
N ILE A 44 20.31 -1.73 21.33
CA ILE A 44 19.53 -0.72 22.09
C ILE A 44 20.43 0.16 22.99
N PRO A 45 21.40 -0.37 23.76
CA PRO A 45 22.25 0.47 24.62
C PRO A 45 23.05 1.53 23.84
N ASP A 46 23.46 1.23 22.61
CA ASP A 46 24.19 2.18 21.76
C ASP A 46 23.25 3.17 21.09
N LEU A 47 22.09 2.70 20.64
CA LEU A 47 21.05 3.59 20.11
C LEU A 47 20.56 4.60 21.15
N LEU A 48 20.44 4.21 22.42
CA LEU A 48 20.10 5.13 23.52
C LEU A 48 21.13 6.26 23.71
N LYS A 49 22.39 6.07 23.30
CA LYS A 49 23.43 7.11 23.32
C LYS A 49 23.39 7.99 22.06
N VAL A 50 23.00 7.41 20.94
CA VAL A 50 23.09 8.08 19.62
C VAL A 50 21.82 8.84 19.27
N VAL A 51 20.64 8.23 19.46
CA VAL A 51 19.35 8.82 19.06
C VAL A 51 19.12 10.21 19.69
N PRO A 52 19.40 10.47 20.98
CA PRO A 52 19.23 11.78 21.57
C PRO A 52 20.05 12.90 20.90
N ARG A 53 21.14 12.55 20.21
CA ARG A 53 21.99 13.52 19.51
C ARG A 53 21.38 14.03 18.21
N VAL A 54 20.45 13.26 17.64
CA VAL A 54 19.76 13.57 16.37
C VAL A 54 18.27 13.80 16.54
N ASN A 55 17.69 13.48 17.72
CA ASN A 55 16.28 13.66 18.03
C ASN A 55 15.96 15.14 18.35
N ARG A 56 16.03 15.97 17.31
CA ARG A 56 15.79 17.42 17.36
C ARG A 56 14.94 17.83 16.16
N GLU A 57 13.99 18.71 16.39
CA GLU A 57 13.05 19.15 15.34
C GLU A 57 13.77 19.80 14.16
N GLU A 58 14.82 20.56 14.41
CA GLU A 58 15.62 21.22 13.36
C GLU A 58 16.37 20.24 12.44
N TYR A 59 16.44 18.95 12.78
CA TYR A 59 17.08 17.92 11.97
C TYR A 59 16.10 17.05 11.18
N LEU A 60 14.79 17.26 11.35
CA LEU A 60 13.77 16.46 10.67
C LEU A 60 13.74 16.64 9.15
N ASP A 61 14.37 17.67 8.61
CA ASP A 61 14.53 17.85 7.16
C ASP A 61 15.52 16.84 6.56
N VAL A 62 16.36 16.21 7.38
CA VAL A 62 17.33 15.20 6.96
C VAL A 62 16.68 13.83 6.94
N ALA A 63 16.56 13.20 5.75
CA ALA A 63 15.83 11.93 5.57
C ALA A 63 16.30 10.83 6.52
N VAL A 64 17.62 10.57 6.58
CA VAL A 64 18.17 9.49 7.43
C VAL A 64 17.96 9.75 8.93
N VAL A 65 17.82 11.02 9.35
CA VAL A 65 17.44 11.36 10.74
C VAL A 65 16.02 10.89 11.00
N ARG A 66 15.09 11.12 10.07
CA ARG A 66 13.71 10.62 10.19
C ARG A 66 13.69 9.10 10.27
N ASP A 67 14.48 8.39 9.45
CA ASP A 67 14.54 6.92 9.46
C ASP A 67 14.99 6.39 10.83
N VAL A 68 16.05 6.97 11.40
CA VAL A 68 16.55 6.58 12.74
C VAL A 68 15.54 6.89 13.85
N ILE A 69 14.91 8.05 13.82
CA ILE A 69 13.89 8.43 14.80
C ILE A 69 12.66 7.53 14.66
N GLY A 70 12.20 7.26 13.44
CA GLY A 70 11.10 6.35 13.17
C GLY A 70 11.37 4.95 13.73
N THR A 71 12.54 4.38 13.43
CA THR A 71 12.97 3.10 14.00
C THR A 71 12.99 3.12 15.53
N ALA A 72 13.45 4.21 16.15
CA ALA A 72 13.50 4.34 17.60
C ALA A 72 12.10 4.42 18.23
N MET A 73 11.16 5.10 17.56
CA MET A 73 9.76 5.22 18.00
C MET A 73 8.98 3.90 17.85
N GLU A 74 9.39 3.01 16.95
CA GLU A 74 8.76 1.70 16.74
C GLU A 74 9.43 0.57 17.53
N THR A 75 10.67 0.79 18.02
CA THR A 75 11.42 -0.25 18.75
C THR A 75 11.05 -0.27 20.22
N PRO A 76 10.47 -1.38 20.75
CA PRO A 76 10.27 -1.56 22.17
C PRO A 76 11.60 -1.44 22.93
N GLY A 77 11.60 -0.74 24.08
CA GLY A 77 12.81 -0.48 24.87
C GLY A 77 13.58 0.78 24.46
N LEU A 78 13.36 1.33 23.26
CA LEU A 78 13.81 2.68 22.89
C LEU A 78 12.69 3.71 23.10
N LYS A 79 11.50 3.41 22.60
CA LYS A 79 10.32 4.29 22.71
C LYS A 79 10.02 4.69 24.16
N GLU A 80 10.10 3.76 25.09
CA GLU A 80 9.80 3.99 26.52
C GLU A 80 10.91 4.74 27.26
N LYS A 81 12.13 4.72 26.73
CA LYS A 81 13.31 5.31 27.37
C LYS A 81 13.71 6.66 26.78
N LEU A 82 13.17 7.01 25.62
CA LEU A 82 13.47 8.26 24.92
C LEU A 82 12.26 9.20 24.98
N GLN A 83 12.56 10.48 25.13
CA GLN A 83 11.55 11.53 24.99
C GLN A 83 11.66 12.12 23.57
N PHE A 84 10.55 12.17 22.87
CA PHE A 84 10.48 12.75 21.54
C PHE A 84 9.72 14.08 21.60
N PRO A 85 10.20 15.16 20.91
CA PRO A 85 9.46 16.40 20.79
C PRO A 85 8.03 16.17 20.26
N GLU A 86 7.09 17.01 20.67
CA GLU A 86 5.67 16.86 20.30
C GLU A 86 5.47 16.85 18.77
N ARG A 87 6.12 17.79 18.06
CA ARG A 87 6.07 17.85 16.59
C ARG A 87 6.61 16.56 15.94
N THR A 88 7.67 15.97 16.53
CA THR A 88 8.21 14.69 16.06
C THR A 88 7.18 13.59 16.21
N GLN A 89 6.50 13.51 17.36
CA GLN A 89 5.46 12.51 17.59
C GLN A 89 4.27 12.70 16.65
N GLU A 90 3.80 13.93 16.45
CA GLU A 90 2.74 14.26 15.50
C GLU A 90 3.12 13.82 14.08
N LEU A 91 4.34 14.15 13.62
CA LEU A 91 4.81 13.80 12.28
C LEU A 91 4.83 12.29 12.04
N PHE A 92 5.40 11.52 12.98
CA PHE A 92 5.52 10.07 12.80
C PHE A 92 4.19 9.36 12.92
N THR A 93 3.32 9.77 13.84
CA THR A 93 1.96 9.22 13.94
C THR A 93 1.14 9.54 12.68
N ALA A 94 1.25 10.76 12.17
CA ALA A 94 0.60 11.15 10.92
C ALA A 94 1.13 10.33 9.73
N ALA A 95 2.45 10.09 9.66
CA ALA A 95 3.05 9.25 8.62
C ALA A 95 2.56 7.79 8.70
N GLN A 96 2.42 7.23 9.90
CA GLN A 96 1.85 5.89 10.08
C GLN A 96 0.39 5.83 9.61
N TYR A 97 -0.42 6.83 9.94
CA TYR A 97 -1.80 6.91 9.45
C TYR A 97 -1.88 7.06 7.93
N ALA A 98 -1.02 7.93 7.36
CA ALA A 98 -0.95 8.07 5.91
C ALA A 98 -0.57 6.76 5.22
N TYR A 99 0.38 5.99 5.79
CA TYR A 99 0.77 4.67 5.28
C TYR A 99 -0.37 3.64 5.39
N LYS A 100 -1.08 3.61 6.53
CA LYS A 100 -2.25 2.74 6.69
C LYS A 100 -3.31 3.04 5.64
N LEU A 101 -3.64 4.32 5.41
CA LEU A 101 -4.59 4.73 4.38
C LEU A 101 -4.14 4.38 2.95
N ASP A 102 -2.84 4.15 2.71
CA ASP A 102 -2.32 3.66 1.43
C ASP A 102 -2.42 2.14 1.26
N SER A 103 -2.61 1.40 2.35
CA SER A 103 -2.65 -0.07 2.36
C SER A 103 -4.04 -0.65 2.61
N GLU A 104 -4.92 0.09 3.27
CA GLU A 104 -6.30 -0.30 3.55
C GLU A 104 -7.19 0.94 3.68
N ILE A 105 -8.44 0.84 3.28
CA ILE A 105 -9.42 1.91 3.46
C ILE A 105 -10.73 1.31 3.97
N ASN A 106 -11.12 1.72 5.17
CA ASN A 106 -12.39 1.39 5.77
C ASN A 106 -12.92 2.57 6.60
N THR A 107 -14.20 2.54 6.94
CA THR A 107 -14.87 3.65 7.65
C THR A 107 -14.28 3.91 9.03
N GLU A 108 -13.85 2.84 9.74
CA GLU A 108 -13.28 2.93 11.08
C GLU A 108 -11.93 3.65 11.04
N LEU A 109 -11.01 3.20 10.17
CA LEU A 109 -9.70 3.84 10.01
C LEU A 109 -9.84 5.31 9.57
N VAL A 110 -10.71 5.61 8.60
CA VAL A 110 -10.96 7.01 8.16
C VAL A 110 -11.50 7.85 9.31
N GLY A 111 -12.37 7.29 10.17
CA GLY A 111 -12.88 7.95 11.37
C GLY A 111 -11.77 8.23 12.40
N GLU A 112 -10.94 7.23 12.69
CA GLU A 112 -9.79 7.34 13.61
C GLU A 112 -8.80 8.42 13.15
N VAL A 113 -8.41 8.38 11.88
CA VAL A 113 -7.47 9.36 11.31
C VAL A 113 -8.05 10.77 11.31
N ARG A 114 -9.35 10.92 11.02
CA ARG A 114 -10.02 12.22 11.08
C ARG A 114 -10.04 12.79 12.51
N GLU A 115 -10.32 11.97 13.49
CA GLU A 115 -10.27 12.38 14.89
C GLU A 115 -8.85 12.80 15.30
N TYR A 116 -7.84 12.05 14.88
CA TYR A 116 -6.45 12.39 15.13
C TYR A 116 -6.06 13.71 14.45
N ALA A 117 -6.37 13.88 13.17
CA ALA A 117 -6.08 15.11 12.41
C ALA A 117 -6.70 16.35 13.08
N GLY A 118 -7.92 16.23 13.62
CA GLY A 118 -8.59 17.32 14.34
C GLY A 118 -7.89 17.73 15.64
N LYS A 119 -7.07 16.87 16.23
CA LYS A 119 -6.30 17.15 17.48
C LYS A 119 -4.90 17.67 17.22
N LEU A 120 -4.40 17.62 15.98
CA LEU A 120 -3.06 18.07 15.64
C LEU A 120 -2.91 19.59 15.85
N LYS A 121 -1.82 19.96 16.51
CA LYS A 121 -1.45 21.39 16.68
C LYS A 121 -0.71 21.92 15.45
N ASN A 122 0.09 21.07 14.80
CA ASN A 122 0.81 21.43 13.58
C ASN A 122 -0.12 21.47 12.38
N THR A 123 -0.32 22.67 11.81
CA THR A 123 -1.24 22.91 10.68
C THR A 123 -0.79 22.23 9.40
N ASP A 124 0.53 22.19 9.14
CA ASP A 124 1.08 21.61 7.91
C ASP A 124 0.88 20.08 7.89
N ILE A 125 1.12 19.42 9.03
CA ILE A 125 0.88 17.98 9.18
C ILE A 125 -0.61 17.68 9.06
N ARG A 126 -1.47 18.51 9.64
CA ARG A 126 -2.92 18.39 9.53
C ARG A 126 -3.39 18.47 8.10
N GLU A 127 -2.95 19.49 7.35
CA GLU A 127 -3.33 19.69 5.95
C GLU A 127 -2.96 18.47 5.08
N VAL A 128 -1.77 17.91 5.25
CA VAL A 128 -1.35 16.69 4.54
C VAL A 128 -2.28 15.51 4.85
N LEU A 129 -2.66 15.31 6.12
CA LEU A 129 -3.60 14.25 6.48
C LEU A 129 -5.02 14.51 5.95
N GLU A 130 -5.50 15.74 5.93
CA GLU A 130 -6.81 16.09 5.39
C GLU A 130 -6.89 15.80 3.89
N VAL A 131 -5.83 16.09 3.12
CA VAL A 131 -5.74 15.70 1.69
C VAL A 131 -5.83 14.18 1.54
N LYS A 132 -5.11 13.42 2.36
CA LYS A 132 -5.17 11.96 2.39
C LYS A 132 -6.56 11.43 2.75
N LEU A 133 -7.17 12.00 3.76
CA LEU A 133 -8.54 11.63 4.21
C LEU A 133 -9.58 11.91 3.13
N HIS A 134 -9.46 13.02 2.41
CA HIS A 134 -10.34 13.33 1.29
C HIS A 134 -10.26 12.26 0.21
N SER A 135 -9.03 11.92 -0.18
CA SER A 135 -8.79 10.89 -1.19
C SER A 135 -9.25 9.51 -0.74
N ALA A 136 -8.95 9.12 0.51
CA ALA A 136 -9.40 7.86 1.08
C ALA A 136 -10.93 7.76 1.18
N GLY A 137 -11.58 8.87 1.53
CA GLY A 137 -13.04 8.95 1.61
C GLY A 137 -13.74 8.61 0.29
N ALA A 138 -13.12 8.94 -0.85
CA ALA A 138 -13.65 8.62 -2.18
C ALA A 138 -13.62 7.12 -2.50
N LEU A 139 -12.81 6.33 -1.79
CA LEU A 139 -12.66 4.89 -1.98
C LEU A 139 -13.41 4.04 -0.93
N LEU A 140 -14.20 4.66 -0.06
CA LEU A 140 -15.01 3.94 0.90
C LEU A 140 -16.10 3.12 0.20
N LYS A 141 -16.47 2.02 0.84
CA LYS A 141 -17.61 1.19 0.40
C LYS A 141 -18.84 2.01 0.15
N GLY A 142 -19.47 1.79 -1.00
CA GLY A 142 -20.68 2.51 -1.46
C GLY A 142 -20.39 3.78 -2.24
N SER A 143 -19.15 4.27 -2.29
CA SER A 143 -18.74 5.37 -3.16
C SER A 143 -18.84 4.97 -4.64
N PRO A 144 -19.08 5.92 -5.57
CA PRO A 144 -18.99 5.63 -7.00
C PRO A 144 -17.62 5.10 -7.37
N ALA A 145 -17.58 4.01 -8.15
CA ALA A 145 -16.31 3.50 -8.67
C ALA A 145 -15.71 4.44 -9.71
N VAL A 146 -14.39 4.55 -9.71
CA VAL A 146 -13.67 5.34 -10.74
C VAL A 146 -13.61 4.53 -12.02
N ASP A 147 -14.04 5.11 -13.12
CA ASP A 147 -14.01 4.44 -14.41
C ASP A 147 -12.60 4.42 -14.99
N LEU A 148 -12.24 3.34 -15.69
CA LEU A 148 -10.95 3.15 -16.34
C LEU A 148 -11.14 2.91 -17.83
N GLU A 149 -10.28 3.52 -18.62
CA GLU A 149 -10.15 3.17 -20.03
C GLU A 149 -9.29 1.93 -20.20
N LEU A 150 -9.83 0.94 -20.88
CA LEU A 150 -9.27 -0.38 -21.04
C LEU A 150 -8.98 -0.65 -22.51
N LEU A 151 -7.82 -1.24 -22.80
CA LEU A 151 -7.41 -1.64 -24.13
C LEU A 151 -7.38 -3.17 -24.23
N ALA A 152 -8.20 -3.74 -25.08
CA ALA A 152 -8.23 -5.18 -25.33
C ALA A 152 -7.03 -5.62 -26.22
N PRO A 153 -6.67 -6.93 -26.23
CA PRO A 153 -5.58 -7.44 -27.04
C PRO A 153 -5.76 -7.20 -28.55
N ASP A 154 -7.01 -7.21 -29.03
CA ASP A 154 -7.36 -6.93 -30.42
C ASP A 154 -7.32 -5.44 -30.81
N GLY A 155 -6.97 -4.58 -29.84
CA GLY A 155 -6.85 -3.12 -30.02
C GLY A 155 -8.16 -2.35 -29.81
N LYS A 156 -9.27 -3.01 -29.50
CA LYS A 156 -10.52 -2.33 -29.15
C LYS A 156 -10.42 -1.69 -27.76
N THR A 157 -11.08 -0.57 -27.60
CA THR A 157 -11.24 0.11 -26.31
C THR A 157 -12.52 -0.33 -25.64
N ALA A 158 -12.47 -0.44 -24.34
CA ALA A 158 -13.60 -0.67 -23.45
C ALA A 158 -13.47 0.23 -22.22
N ARG A 159 -14.49 0.28 -21.42
CA ARG A 159 -14.47 0.96 -20.12
C ARG A 159 -14.82 -0.01 -19.03
N LEU A 160 -14.30 0.22 -17.83
CA LEU A 160 -14.67 -0.59 -16.68
C LEU A 160 -16.19 -0.52 -16.42
N SER A 161 -16.80 0.63 -16.68
CA SER A 161 -18.25 0.85 -16.59
C SER A 161 -19.10 0.09 -17.60
N ASP A 162 -18.53 -0.49 -18.67
CA ASP A 162 -19.27 -1.34 -19.61
C ASP A 162 -19.74 -2.64 -18.96
N TYR A 163 -19.18 -3.00 -17.82
CA TYR A 163 -19.54 -4.18 -17.05
C TYR A 163 -20.61 -3.91 -15.97
N LYS A 164 -21.22 -2.71 -15.93
CA LYS A 164 -22.37 -2.42 -15.06
C LYS A 164 -23.46 -3.47 -15.21
N GLY A 165 -24.14 -3.76 -14.11
CA GLY A 165 -25.13 -4.83 -14.02
C GLY A 165 -24.57 -6.14 -13.52
N LYS A 166 -23.25 -6.23 -13.36
CA LYS A 166 -22.55 -7.36 -12.72
C LYS A 166 -21.68 -6.86 -11.57
N VAL A 167 -21.40 -7.75 -10.63
CA VAL A 167 -20.27 -7.57 -9.71
C VAL A 167 -18.99 -7.65 -10.54
N ILE A 168 -18.04 -6.77 -10.30
CA ILE A 168 -16.77 -6.72 -11.06
C ILE A 168 -15.63 -6.98 -10.07
N TYR A 169 -14.85 -8.03 -10.31
CA TYR A 169 -13.63 -8.29 -9.56
C TYR A 169 -12.43 -8.06 -10.48
N VAL A 170 -11.62 -7.04 -10.17
CA VAL A 170 -10.50 -6.61 -10.99
C VAL A 170 -9.20 -7.04 -10.34
N ASP A 171 -8.31 -7.65 -11.11
CA ASP A 171 -6.90 -7.86 -10.78
C ASP A 171 -6.06 -6.81 -11.51
N LEU A 172 -5.47 -5.88 -10.75
CA LEU A 172 -4.49 -4.92 -11.26
C LEU A 172 -3.09 -5.51 -11.11
N TRP A 173 -2.45 -5.77 -12.23
CA TRP A 173 -1.18 -6.49 -12.31
C TRP A 173 -0.20 -5.89 -13.32
N ALA A 174 1.02 -6.43 -13.42
CA ALA A 174 1.96 -6.12 -14.48
C ALA A 174 2.90 -7.31 -14.76
N THR A 175 3.47 -7.35 -15.96
CA THR A 175 4.36 -8.45 -16.40
C THR A 175 5.62 -8.60 -15.56
N TRP A 176 6.12 -7.52 -14.97
CA TRP A 176 7.28 -7.48 -14.09
C TRP A 176 6.95 -7.75 -12.60
N CYS A 177 5.67 -7.88 -12.26
CA CYS A 177 5.22 -8.06 -10.88
C CYS A 177 5.20 -9.54 -10.49
N GLY A 178 6.28 -10.04 -9.89
CA GLY A 178 6.37 -11.43 -9.43
C GLY A 178 5.21 -11.87 -8.52
N PRO A 179 4.84 -11.14 -7.47
CA PRO A 179 3.69 -11.46 -6.63
C PRO A 179 2.36 -11.51 -7.39
N CYS A 180 2.17 -10.64 -8.40
CA CYS A 180 0.95 -10.66 -9.23
C CYS A 180 0.85 -11.96 -10.04
N ILE A 181 1.98 -12.39 -10.63
CA ILE A 181 2.04 -13.65 -11.39
C ILE A 181 1.73 -14.86 -10.50
N GLN A 182 2.09 -14.81 -9.22
CA GLN A 182 1.77 -15.88 -8.25
C GLN A 182 0.28 -15.93 -7.90
N GLU A 183 -0.41 -14.79 -7.88
CA GLU A 183 -1.86 -14.72 -7.60
C GLU A 183 -2.72 -15.10 -8.81
N SER A 184 -2.25 -14.87 -10.04
CA SER A 184 -3.01 -15.07 -11.28
C SER A 184 -3.67 -16.45 -11.40
N PRO A 185 -3.01 -17.60 -11.11
CA PRO A 185 -3.68 -18.91 -11.18
C PRO A 185 -4.88 -19.01 -10.24
N LYS A 186 -4.80 -18.43 -9.04
CA LYS A 186 -5.90 -18.42 -8.06
C LYS A 186 -7.05 -17.54 -8.50
N PHE A 187 -6.74 -16.39 -9.12
CA PHE A 187 -7.75 -15.53 -9.72
C PHE A 187 -8.54 -16.26 -10.81
N HIS A 188 -7.86 -16.99 -11.71
CA HIS A 188 -8.52 -17.82 -12.73
C HIS A 188 -9.32 -19.00 -12.16
N GLU A 189 -8.84 -19.62 -11.07
CA GLU A 189 -9.61 -20.66 -10.36
C GLU A 189 -10.93 -20.10 -9.79
N LEU A 190 -10.89 -18.90 -9.18
CA LEU A 190 -12.09 -18.22 -8.70
C LEU A 190 -13.04 -17.87 -9.85
N ALA A 191 -12.53 -17.35 -10.97
CA ALA A 191 -13.32 -17.05 -12.14
C ALA A 191 -14.06 -18.28 -12.67
N LYS A 192 -13.41 -19.47 -12.69
CA LYS A 192 -14.04 -20.73 -13.05
C LYS A 192 -15.11 -21.16 -12.03
N LYS A 193 -14.84 -20.99 -10.73
CA LYS A 193 -15.78 -21.31 -9.65
C LYS A 193 -17.07 -20.52 -9.78
N TYR A 194 -16.99 -19.23 -10.06
CA TYR A 194 -18.11 -18.29 -10.10
C TYR A 194 -18.65 -17.98 -11.51
N ARG A 195 -18.25 -18.76 -12.53
CA ARG A 195 -18.59 -18.49 -13.95
C ARG A 195 -20.09 -18.39 -14.28
N ASN A 196 -20.95 -19.01 -13.45
CA ASN A 196 -22.40 -19.02 -13.64
C ASN A 196 -23.12 -17.98 -12.77
N ASP A 197 -22.38 -17.17 -12.04
CA ASP A 197 -22.90 -16.16 -11.14
C ASP A 197 -22.91 -14.77 -11.82
N ASN A 198 -23.59 -13.81 -11.22
CA ASN A 198 -23.65 -12.45 -11.73
C ASN A 198 -22.36 -11.65 -11.40
N ILE A 199 -21.22 -12.20 -11.79
CA ILE A 199 -19.90 -11.59 -11.57
C ILE A 199 -19.04 -11.70 -12.82
N VAL A 200 -18.16 -10.74 -13.03
CA VAL A 200 -17.11 -10.76 -14.04
C VAL A 200 -15.74 -10.58 -13.38
N PHE A 201 -14.78 -11.36 -13.81
CA PHE A 201 -13.37 -11.26 -13.41
C PHE A 201 -12.60 -10.59 -14.56
N LEU A 202 -11.84 -9.54 -14.28
CA LEU A 202 -11.09 -8.78 -15.27
C LEU A 202 -9.62 -8.74 -14.84
N ALA A 203 -8.72 -9.20 -15.70
CA ALA A 203 -7.28 -8.99 -15.51
C ALA A 203 -6.87 -7.71 -16.27
N VAL A 204 -6.39 -6.72 -15.52
CA VAL A 204 -6.06 -5.39 -16.04
C VAL A 204 -4.58 -5.10 -15.78
N SER A 205 -3.78 -5.21 -16.85
CA SER A 205 -2.36 -4.87 -16.77
C SER A 205 -2.16 -3.37 -16.67
N THR A 206 -1.22 -2.97 -15.81
CA THR A 206 -0.74 -1.58 -15.68
C THR A 206 0.60 -1.36 -16.38
N ASP A 207 1.03 -2.30 -17.24
CA ASP A 207 2.25 -2.14 -18.02
C ASP A 207 2.16 -0.91 -18.94
N THR A 208 3.14 -0.05 -18.87
CA THR A 208 3.26 1.12 -19.76
C THR A 208 3.60 0.71 -21.19
N GLU A 209 4.34 -0.40 -21.35
CA GLU A 209 4.73 -0.99 -22.61
C GLU A 209 3.71 -2.04 -23.08
N LYS A 210 2.76 -1.64 -23.92
CA LYS A 210 1.75 -2.55 -24.49
C LYS A 210 2.35 -3.85 -25.05
N LYS A 211 3.52 -3.77 -25.70
CA LYS A 211 4.19 -4.92 -26.31
C LYS A 211 4.57 -5.97 -25.27
N SER A 212 5.05 -5.56 -24.12
CA SER A 212 5.41 -6.47 -23.02
C SER A 212 4.20 -7.24 -22.53
N TRP A 213 3.08 -6.55 -22.29
CA TRP A 213 1.82 -7.18 -21.90
C TRP A 213 1.31 -8.16 -22.97
N LEU A 214 1.23 -7.74 -24.26
CA LEU A 214 0.76 -8.61 -25.35
C LEU A 214 1.62 -9.87 -25.48
N SER A 215 2.95 -9.73 -25.45
CA SER A 215 3.85 -10.90 -25.51
C SER A 215 3.69 -11.82 -24.29
N PHE A 216 3.34 -11.28 -23.14
CA PHE A 216 3.13 -12.09 -21.94
C PHE A 216 1.85 -12.93 -21.99
N ILE A 217 0.76 -12.38 -22.54
CA ILE A 217 -0.53 -13.07 -22.64
C ILE A 217 -0.66 -13.92 -23.90
N GLU A 218 0.25 -13.78 -24.88
CA GLU A 218 0.24 -14.53 -26.15
C GLU A 218 0.20 -16.03 -25.89
N GLY A 219 -0.76 -16.71 -26.55
CA GLY A 219 -0.96 -18.16 -26.40
C GLY A 219 -1.55 -18.63 -25.07
N LYS A 220 -1.93 -17.72 -24.19
CA LYS A 220 -2.57 -18.05 -22.91
C LYS A 220 -4.09 -17.90 -23.01
N GLU A 221 -4.80 -19.02 -22.86
CA GLU A 221 -6.26 -18.99 -22.73
C GLU A 221 -6.65 -18.91 -21.25
N THR A 222 -6.84 -17.70 -20.75
CA THR A 222 -7.16 -17.45 -19.33
C THR A 222 -8.63 -17.66 -19.01
N GLY A 223 -9.50 -17.60 -20.03
CA GLY A 223 -10.95 -17.72 -19.89
C GLY A 223 -11.63 -16.52 -19.25
N ILE A 224 -10.91 -15.41 -19.07
CA ILE A 224 -11.40 -14.12 -18.57
C ILE A 224 -10.96 -13.00 -19.51
N PRO A 225 -11.66 -11.84 -19.52
CA PRO A 225 -11.20 -10.68 -20.28
C PRO A 225 -9.86 -10.15 -19.75
N GLU A 226 -8.94 -9.95 -20.68
CA GLU A 226 -7.61 -9.37 -20.45
C GLU A 226 -7.55 -7.97 -21.03
N TYR A 227 -7.07 -7.03 -20.25
CA TYR A 227 -6.94 -5.64 -20.67
C TYR A 227 -5.59 -5.05 -20.27
N ASN A 228 -5.20 -3.99 -20.96
CA ASN A 228 -4.16 -3.08 -20.50
C ASN A 228 -4.80 -1.72 -20.19
N CYS A 229 -4.45 -1.12 -19.08
CA CYS A 229 -4.90 0.20 -18.69
C CYS A 229 -3.72 1.16 -18.61
N THR A 230 -3.70 2.15 -19.51
CA THR A 230 -2.70 3.22 -19.52
C THR A 230 -3.24 4.52 -18.91
N ASP A 231 -4.45 4.50 -18.37
CA ASP A 231 -5.08 5.63 -17.67
C ASP A 231 -4.43 5.84 -16.30
N THR A 232 -3.18 6.28 -16.34
CA THR A 232 -2.35 6.49 -15.14
C THR A 232 -2.96 7.50 -14.17
N LYS A 233 -3.73 8.47 -14.69
CA LYS A 233 -4.39 9.46 -13.85
C LYS A 233 -5.45 8.79 -12.98
N ASN A 234 -6.41 8.08 -13.57
CA ASN A 234 -7.46 7.43 -12.80
C ASN A 234 -6.95 6.26 -11.94
N LEU A 235 -5.88 5.57 -12.36
CA LEU A 235 -5.21 4.58 -11.51
C LEU A 235 -4.58 5.25 -10.27
N ASN A 236 -3.79 6.31 -10.45
CA ASN A 236 -3.01 6.90 -9.36
C ASN A 236 -3.82 7.87 -8.49
N GLU A 237 -4.65 8.73 -9.09
CA GLU A 237 -5.42 9.74 -8.37
C GLU A 237 -6.80 9.22 -7.96
N GLY A 238 -7.48 8.49 -8.86
CA GLY A 238 -8.81 7.97 -8.65
C GLY A 238 -8.81 6.75 -7.73
N TRP A 239 -8.13 5.67 -8.12
CA TRP A 239 -8.03 4.44 -7.34
C TRP A 239 -6.89 4.43 -6.33
N GLN A 240 -6.01 5.42 -6.35
CA GLN A 240 -4.83 5.55 -5.47
C GLN A 240 -3.94 4.29 -5.52
N ILE A 241 -3.72 3.77 -6.73
CA ILE A 241 -2.88 2.59 -6.93
C ILE A 241 -1.41 2.97 -6.78
N LYS A 242 -0.80 2.58 -5.68
CA LYS A 242 0.64 2.76 -5.39
C LYS A 242 1.43 1.48 -5.51
N TYR A 243 0.77 0.36 -5.26
CA TYR A 243 1.38 -0.97 -5.24
C TYR A 243 0.46 -1.96 -5.93
N ILE A 244 1.05 -2.96 -6.59
CA ILE A 244 0.39 -4.13 -7.15
C ILE A 244 1.03 -5.41 -6.56
N PRO A 245 0.31 -6.53 -6.46
CA PRO A 245 -1.06 -6.74 -6.91
C PRO A 245 -2.08 -5.94 -6.09
N ARG A 246 -3.09 -5.43 -6.75
CA ARG A 246 -4.23 -4.76 -6.13
C ARG A 246 -5.52 -5.34 -6.70
N PHE A 247 -6.44 -5.69 -5.83
CA PHE A 247 -7.74 -6.22 -6.22
C PHE A 247 -8.83 -5.21 -5.88
N LEU A 248 -9.76 -5.00 -6.82
CA LEU A 248 -10.90 -4.11 -6.66
C LEU A 248 -12.18 -4.92 -6.79
N LEU A 249 -13.17 -4.62 -5.94
CA LEU A 249 -14.48 -5.24 -6.00
C LEU A 249 -15.56 -4.15 -6.09
N ILE A 250 -16.38 -4.23 -7.14
CA ILE A 250 -17.36 -3.21 -7.51
C ILE A 250 -18.72 -3.89 -7.65
N ASP A 251 -19.81 -3.24 -7.22
CA ASP A 251 -21.16 -3.76 -7.31
C ASP A 251 -21.82 -3.53 -8.68
N GLU A 252 -23.00 -4.08 -8.87
CA GLU A 252 -23.78 -4.01 -10.09
C GLU A 252 -24.20 -2.56 -10.46
N ASN A 253 -24.22 -1.66 -9.48
CA ASN A 253 -24.53 -0.25 -9.66
C ASN A 253 -23.28 0.61 -9.92
N PHE A 254 -22.12 -0.03 -10.09
CA PHE A 254 -20.83 0.61 -10.25
C PHE A 254 -20.42 1.43 -9.02
N LYS A 255 -20.64 0.85 -7.83
CA LYS A 255 -20.18 1.38 -6.56
C LYS A 255 -19.14 0.46 -5.95
N ILE A 256 -18.22 1.02 -5.21
CA ILE A 256 -17.14 0.28 -4.56
C ILE A 256 -17.72 -0.64 -3.47
N ILE A 257 -17.45 -1.93 -3.57
CA ILE A 257 -17.64 -2.89 -2.47
C ILE A 257 -16.38 -2.88 -1.60
N ASP A 258 -15.20 -2.99 -2.25
CA ASP A 258 -13.91 -2.97 -1.60
C ASP A 258 -12.82 -2.51 -2.60
N ALA A 259 -12.12 -1.43 -2.25
CA ALA A 259 -11.00 -0.93 -3.05
C ALA A 259 -9.67 -1.64 -2.74
N TYR A 260 -9.66 -2.50 -1.71
CA TYR A 260 -8.53 -3.32 -1.25
C TYR A 260 -8.98 -4.78 -1.05
N ALA A 261 -9.77 -5.29 -2.00
CA ALA A 261 -10.33 -6.63 -1.92
C ALA A 261 -9.27 -7.70 -1.62
N PRO A 262 -9.61 -8.74 -0.85
CA PRO A 262 -8.71 -9.83 -0.50
C PRO A 262 -8.08 -10.45 -1.74
N ARG A 263 -6.83 -10.90 -1.61
CA ARG A 263 -6.14 -11.62 -2.68
C ARG A 263 -6.83 -12.94 -2.98
N PRO A 264 -6.84 -13.40 -4.24
CA PRO A 264 -7.45 -14.69 -4.62
C PRO A 264 -6.96 -15.89 -3.84
N SER A 265 -5.69 -15.87 -3.39
CA SER A 265 -5.10 -16.94 -2.57
C SER A 265 -5.59 -16.95 -1.11
N GLN A 266 -6.24 -15.88 -0.65
CA GLN A 266 -6.74 -15.75 0.72
C GLN A 266 -8.14 -16.32 0.86
N PRO A 267 -8.46 -17.07 1.94
CA PRO A 267 -9.80 -17.60 2.21
C PRO A 267 -10.88 -16.52 2.22
N GLU A 268 -10.55 -15.33 2.69
CA GLU A 268 -11.43 -14.17 2.79
C GLU A 268 -11.98 -13.72 1.43
N ALA A 269 -11.27 -14.00 0.33
CA ALA A 269 -11.76 -13.71 -1.01
C ALA A 269 -13.01 -14.56 -1.33
N VAL A 270 -12.97 -15.85 -0.99
CA VAL A 270 -14.12 -16.77 -1.19
C VAL A 270 -15.27 -16.36 -0.28
N GLU A 271 -15.01 -16.13 1.00
CA GLU A 271 -16.02 -15.73 1.98
C GLU A 271 -16.74 -14.45 1.56
N LEU A 272 -15.98 -13.46 1.09
CA LEU A 272 -16.53 -12.18 0.62
C LEU A 272 -17.38 -12.38 -0.64
N LEU A 273 -16.91 -13.15 -1.63
CA LEU A 273 -17.65 -13.42 -2.85
C LEU A 273 -18.92 -14.23 -2.59
N ASP A 274 -18.87 -15.28 -1.76
CA ASP A 274 -20.06 -16.07 -1.39
C ASP A 274 -21.09 -15.19 -0.67
N LYS A 275 -20.66 -14.30 0.22
CA LYS A 275 -21.54 -13.33 0.90
C LYS A 275 -22.22 -12.36 -0.06
N ILE A 276 -21.48 -11.83 -1.04
CA ILE A 276 -21.99 -10.84 -2.01
C ILE A 276 -22.96 -11.51 -2.98
N LEU A 277 -22.63 -12.71 -3.45
CA LEU A 277 -23.42 -13.49 -4.41
C LEU A 277 -24.52 -14.31 -3.74
N LYS A 278 -24.72 -14.16 -2.42
CA LYS A 278 -25.76 -14.84 -1.61
C LYS A 278 -25.71 -16.37 -1.72
N LYS A 279 -24.52 -16.92 -1.64
CA LYS A 279 -24.26 -18.38 -1.61
C LYS A 279 -24.12 -18.91 -0.21
#